data_d887a00c211bd2205d3ac417141c234e
#
_entry.id   d887a00c211bd2205d3ac417141c234e
#
_cell.length_a   1.000
_cell.length_b   1.000
_cell.length_c   1.000
_cell.angle_alpha   90.00
_cell.angle_beta   90.00
_cell.angle_gamma   90.00
#
_symmetry.space_group_name_H-M   'P 1'
#
loop_
_entity.id
_entity.type
_entity.pdbx_description
1 polymer ?
#
loop_
_entity_poly.entity_id
_entity_poly.type
_entity_poly.pdbx_seq_one_letter_code
_entity_poly.pdbx_strand_id
1 'polypeptide(L)'
;MVSTSWGGAEEYLSQDTLNALDTTLQTMTQSEHLNVFASSGDCGAYDSANYPNQRDVDYPASDPNVLGVGGTNLSVNNQGKRNQEVVWSGSPQSPTNCQNQWGSGGGVSTIYSQPDWQQGVQGIQNQYSTGMREVPDVSAVSNLLAGYFNGQWGYLYGTSAATPIWASAYALVNEGLVSKTHYYVSGPSLFYWMAQKQASQHPFYDVQQGNNFYYPATPGYDCVSGLGTPNIVGVYNALTTYIKSAT
;
A
#
# COMPACT_ATOMS: atom_id res chain seq x y z
N MET A 1 9.33 -10.21 -8.20
CA MET A 1 8.44 -9.71 -7.13
C MET A 1 9.23 -9.58 -5.85
N VAL A 2 9.17 -8.44 -5.20
CA VAL A 2 9.84 -8.19 -3.92
C VAL A 2 8.80 -7.69 -2.92
N SER A 3 8.90 -8.15 -1.68
CA SER A 3 8.08 -7.67 -0.56
C SER A 3 9.01 -7.30 0.58
N THR A 4 8.92 -6.09 1.09
CA THR A 4 9.68 -5.63 2.25
C THR A 4 8.74 -5.12 3.34
N SER A 5 8.97 -5.56 4.56
CA SER A 5 8.31 -5.08 5.76
C SER A 5 9.26 -4.24 6.63
N TRP A 6 10.38 -3.82 6.06
CA TRP A 6 11.35 -2.93 6.68
C TRP A 6 11.18 -1.53 6.13
N GLY A 7 11.12 -0.58 7.01
CA GLY A 7 11.00 0.83 6.69
C GLY A 7 11.24 1.69 7.92
N GLY A 8 11.11 2.97 7.74
CA GLY A 8 11.17 3.97 8.79
C GLY A 8 10.92 5.35 8.23
N ALA A 9 10.60 6.29 9.11
CA ALA A 9 10.28 7.65 8.77
C ALA A 9 11.34 8.29 7.85
N GLU A 10 10.89 8.98 6.80
CA GLU A 10 11.76 9.59 5.78
C GLU A 10 12.89 10.41 6.41
N GLU A 11 12.62 11.11 7.49
CA GLU A 11 13.58 11.99 8.18
C GLU A 11 14.79 11.28 8.77
N TYR A 12 14.74 9.95 8.94
CA TYR A 12 15.89 9.20 9.48
C TYR A 12 16.97 8.93 8.45
N LEU A 13 16.70 9.19 7.18
CA LEU A 13 17.62 8.89 6.10
C LEU A 13 18.39 10.13 5.66
N SER A 14 19.71 9.98 5.54
CA SER A 14 20.52 11.02 4.90
C SER A 14 20.25 11.07 3.41
N GLN A 15 20.46 12.22 2.78
CA GLN A 15 20.30 12.39 1.34
C GLN A 15 21.15 11.39 0.53
N ASP A 16 22.37 11.10 0.98
CA ASP A 16 23.25 10.13 0.31
C ASP A 16 22.68 8.72 0.38
N THR A 17 22.09 8.34 1.52
CA THR A 17 21.42 7.04 1.69
C THR A 17 20.20 6.94 0.79
N LEU A 18 19.35 7.97 0.76
CA LEU A 18 18.19 8.05 -0.12
C LEU A 18 18.61 7.88 -1.58
N ASN A 19 19.58 8.66 -2.06
CA ASN A 19 20.05 8.61 -3.45
C ASN A 19 20.55 7.20 -3.85
N ALA A 20 21.25 6.52 -2.94
CA ALA A 20 21.76 5.17 -3.17
C ALA A 20 20.63 4.13 -3.27
N LEU A 21 19.65 4.22 -2.35
CA LEU A 21 18.50 3.34 -2.32
C LEU A 21 17.57 3.58 -3.51
N ASP A 22 17.27 4.85 -3.84
CA ASP A 22 16.46 5.23 -5.00
C ASP A 22 17.05 4.68 -6.30
N THR A 23 18.38 4.79 -6.47
CA THR A 23 19.08 4.22 -7.63
C THR A 23 18.90 2.71 -7.71
N THR A 24 18.95 2.03 -6.55
CA THR A 24 18.74 0.59 -6.46
C THR A 24 17.30 0.22 -6.82
N LEU A 25 16.32 0.89 -6.20
CA LEU A 25 14.90 0.65 -6.46
C LEU A 25 14.53 0.96 -7.91
N GLN A 26 15.05 2.05 -8.47
CA GLN A 26 14.87 2.38 -9.89
C GLN A 26 15.44 1.28 -10.80
N THR A 27 16.62 0.75 -10.50
CA THR A 27 17.20 -0.36 -11.26
C THR A 27 16.30 -1.59 -11.19
N MET A 28 15.85 -1.97 -9.99
CA MET A 28 14.97 -3.12 -9.78
C MET A 28 13.66 -2.99 -10.56
N THR A 29 13.06 -1.80 -10.58
CA THR A 29 11.71 -1.63 -11.13
C THR A 29 11.70 -1.26 -12.60
N GLN A 30 12.65 -0.43 -13.06
CA GLN A 30 12.68 0.07 -14.44
C GLN A 30 13.55 -0.78 -15.36
N SER A 31 14.68 -1.32 -14.86
CA SER A 31 15.58 -2.15 -15.67
C SER A 31 15.26 -3.63 -15.58
N GLU A 32 15.02 -4.13 -14.35
CA GLU A 32 14.73 -5.55 -14.10
C GLU A 32 13.21 -5.84 -14.09
N HIS A 33 12.38 -4.82 -14.25
CA HIS A 33 10.92 -4.91 -14.28
C HIS A 33 10.32 -5.62 -13.06
N LEU A 34 10.93 -5.48 -11.88
CA LEU A 34 10.42 -6.05 -10.65
C LEU A 34 9.28 -5.18 -10.09
N ASN A 35 8.29 -5.82 -9.48
CA ASN A 35 7.34 -5.13 -8.61
C ASN A 35 7.86 -5.18 -7.19
N VAL A 36 7.98 -4.03 -6.55
CA VAL A 36 8.42 -3.87 -5.17
C VAL A 36 7.26 -3.35 -4.34
N PHE A 37 6.91 -4.09 -3.29
CA PHE A 37 5.88 -3.72 -2.31
C PHE A 37 6.54 -3.45 -0.97
N ALA A 38 6.20 -2.34 -0.33
CA ALA A 38 6.72 -1.98 0.99
C ALA A 38 5.60 -1.62 1.95
N SER A 39 5.75 -2.04 3.22
CA SER A 39 4.84 -1.63 4.28
C SER A 39 4.89 -0.12 4.51
N SER A 40 3.73 0.51 4.68
CA SER A 40 3.61 1.96 4.83
C SER A 40 3.82 2.48 6.25
N GLY A 41 4.12 1.58 7.21
CA GLY A 41 4.29 1.92 8.62
C GLY A 41 3.12 1.51 9.50
N ASP A 42 3.37 1.48 10.79
CA ASP A 42 2.43 0.94 11.79
C ASP A 42 2.01 1.96 12.87
N CYS A 43 2.48 3.20 12.80
CA CYS A 43 2.19 4.25 13.78
C CYS A 43 1.21 5.32 13.27
N GLY A 44 0.41 5.00 12.26
CA GLY A 44 -0.54 5.92 11.63
C GLY A 44 0.15 7.03 10.86
N ALA A 45 -0.29 8.27 11.05
CA ALA A 45 0.30 9.44 10.40
C ALA A 45 1.57 9.97 11.10
N TYR A 46 2.09 9.25 12.11
CA TYR A 46 3.13 9.74 13.05
C TYR A 46 4.21 8.68 13.27
N ASP A 47 4.85 8.24 12.20
CA ASP A 47 5.86 7.18 12.24
C ASP A 47 7.21 7.63 12.81
N SER A 48 7.45 8.94 12.95
CA SER A 48 8.66 9.44 13.57
C SER A 48 8.64 9.33 15.10
N ALA A 49 9.52 8.52 15.67
CA ALA A 49 9.73 8.43 17.11
C ALA A 49 10.44 9.67 17.69
N ASN A 50 11.20 10.41 16.87
CA ASN A 50 11.90 11.62 17.30
C ASN A 50 10.97 12.85 17.37
N TYR A 51 9.96 12.86 16.50
CA TYR A 51 9.02 13.98 16.39
C TYR A 51 7.57 13.47 16.45
N PRO A 52 7.10 13.09 17.64
CA PRO A 52 5.82 12.37 17.84
C PRO A 52 4.57 13.16 17.42
N ASN A 53 4.69 14.46 17.21
CA ASN A 53 3.61 15.31 16.75
C ASN A 53 3.78 15.78 15.30
N GLN A 54 4.84 15.32 14.63
CA GLN A 54 5.08 15.59 13.22
C GLN A 54 4.49 14.46 12.40
N ARG A 55 3.75 14.81 11.37
CA ARG A 55 3.29 13.83 10.38
C ARG A 55 4.45 13.45 9.50
N ASP A 56 4.56 12.17 9.25
CA ASP A 56 5.60 11.59 8.44
C ASP A 56 5.10 10.35 7.70
N VAL A 57 5.82 9.89 6.72
CA VAL A 57 5.59 8.66 5.99
C VAL A 57 6.86 7.80 5.98
N ASP A 58 6.67 6.50 5.89
CA ASP A 58 7.79 5.56 5.86
C ASP A 58 8.42 5.46 4.48
N TYR A 59 9.74 5.46 4.45
CA TYR A 59 10.56 4.98 3.35
C TYR A 59 10.86 3.47 3.57
N PRO A 60 10.83 2.58 2.54
CA PRO A 60 10.73 2.89 1.12
C PRO A 60 9.31 2.96 0.54
N ALA A 61 8.26 2.93 1.34
CA ALA A 61 6.89 3.02 0.84
C ALA A 61 6.58 4.34 0.11
N SER A 62 7.29 5.41 0.46
CA SER A 62 7.17 6.72 -0.17
C SER A 62 7.96 6.88 -1.48
N ASP A 63 8.89 5.95 -1.79
CA ASP A 63 9.62 5.98 -3.06
C ASP A 63 8.67 5.82 -4.25
N PRO A 64 8.77 6.67 -5.30
CA PRO A 64 7.91 6.57 -6.48
C PRO A 64 8.04 5.29 -7.30
N ASN A 65 9.08 4.50 -7.08
CA ASN A 65 9.27 3.20 -7.75
C ASN A 65 8.64 2.03 -6.97
N VAL A 66 8.12 2.29 -5.77
CA VAL A 66 7.60 1.27 -4.83
C VAL A 66 6.09 1.42 -4.66
N LEU A 67 5.42 0.30 -4.44
CA LEU A 67 4.02 0.26 -4.00
C LEU A 67 3.96 0.25 -2.48
N GLY A 68 3.56 1.36 -1.90
CA GLY A 68 3.29 1.46 -0.46
C GLY A 68 2.00 0.73 -0.09
N VAL A 69 2.04 -0.12 0.93
CA VAL A 69 0.92 -0.97 1.35
C VAL A 69 0.49 -0.63 2.77
N GLY A 70 -0.71 -0.11 2.90
CA GLY A 70 -1.38 0.19 4.17
C GLY A 70 -2.14 -1.00 4.75
N GLY A 71 -2.79 -0.75 5.87
CA GLY A 71 -3.43 -1.78 6.67
C GLY A 71 -4.92 -1.56 6.93
N THR A 72 -5.68 -2.66 6.90
CA THR A 72 -7.10 -2.66 7.20
C THR A 72 -7.51 -3.71 8.23
N ASN A 73 -8.70 -3.51 8.81
CA ASN A 73 -9.42 -4.48 9.61
C ASN A 73 -10.57 -5.03 8.78
N LEU A 74 -10.50 -6.30 8.42
CA LEU A 74 -11.53 -7.02 7.68
C LEU A 74 -12.36 -7.89 8.61
N SER A 75 -13.66 -7.70 8.62
CA SER A 75 -14.60 -8.66 9.19
C SER A 75 -15.23 -9.51 8.09
N VAL A 76 -15.40 -10.79 8.36
CA VAL A 76 -16.08 -11.74 7.48
C VAL A 76 -17.34 -12.27 8.16
N ASN A 77 -18.34 -12.61 7.36
CA ASN A 77 -19.56 -13.24 7.86
C ASN A 77 -19.35 -14.75 8.10
N ASN A 78 -20.38 -15.44 8.62
CA ASN A 78 -20.33 -16.87 8.90
C ASN A 78 -20.09 -17.76 7.67
N GLN A 79 -20.15 -17.20 6.45
CA GLN A 79 -19.87 -17.88 5.19
C GLN A 79 -18.46 -17.57 4.66
N GLY A 80 -17.63 -16.86 5.45
CA GLY A 80 -16.31 -16.42 5.06
C GLY A 80 -16.29 -15.29 4.02
N LYS A 81 -17.43 -14.64 3.75
CA LYS A 81 -17.50 -13.53 2.80
C LYS A 81 -17.20 -12.22 3.52
N ARG A 82 -16.54 -11.29 2.83
CA ARG A 82 -16.33 -9.91 3.25
C ARG A 82 -17.64 -9.31 3.75
N ASN A 83 -17.66 -8.80 4.95
CA ASN A 83 -18.80 -8.14 5.58
C ASN A 83 -18.54 -6.64 5.72
N GLN A 84 -17.48 -6.27 6.41
CA GLN A 84 -17.06 -4.88 6.61
C GLN A 84 -15.54 -4.81 6.58
N GLU A 85 -15.01 -3.74 6.03
CA GLU A 85 -13.60 -3.43 6.11
C GLU A 85 -13.42 -1.95 6.43
N VAL A 86 -12.56 -1.67 7.41
CA VAL A 86 -12.24 -0.32 7.88
C VAL A 86 -10.72 -0.16 7.96
N VAL A 87 -10.24 1.06 7.99
CA VAL A 87 -8.80 1.31 8.23
C VAL A 87 -8.35 0.67 9.53
N TRP A 88 -7.18 0.04 9.52
CA TRP A 88 -6.55 -0.44 10.74
C TRP A 88 -6.10 0.74 11.60
N SER A 89 -6.68 0.85 12.78
CA SER A 89 -6.44 1.94 13.73
C SER A 89 -6.79 1.47 15.15
N GLY A 90 -5.98 1.85 16.13
CA GLY A 90 -6.30 1.62 17.53
C GLY A 90 -6.22 0.16 17.97
N SER A 91 -5.11 -0.55 17.69
CA SER A 91 -4.90 -1.87 18.27
C SER A 91 -4.87 -1.81 19.80
N PRO A 92 -5.47 -2.80 20.51
CA PRO A 92 -5.50 -2.84 21.97
C PRO A 92 -4.12 -2.97 22.64
N GLN A 93 -3.08 -3.29 21.88
CA GLN A 93 -1.71 -3.32 22.37
C GLN A 93 -0.96 -2.09 21.83
N SER A 94 -0.67 -1.15 22.70
CA SER A 94 0.16 0.00 22.35
C SER A 94 1.62 -0.43 22.28
N PRO A 95 2.29 -0.25 21.14
CA PRO A 95 3.70 -0.57 21.01
C PRO A 95 4.56 0.47 21.73
N THR A 96 5.76 0.07 22.07
CA THR A 96 6.73 0.93 22.75
C THR A 96 7.34 2.00 21.83
N ASN A 97 7.20 1.83 20.52
CA ASN A 97 7.79 2.69 19.48
C ASN A 97 6.79 3.65 18.81
N CYS A 98 5.49 3.37 18.83
CA CYS A 98 4.47 4.33 18.40
C CYS A 98 3.90 5.05 19.62
N GLN A 99 4.04 6.34 19.69
CA GLN A 99 3.69 7.10 20.91
C GLN A 99 2.18 7.12 21.22
N ASN A 100 1.34 6.93 20.21
CA ASN A 100 -0.09 6.99 20.39
C ASN A 100 -0.72 5.58 20.36
N GLN A 101 -0.82 4.98 19.21
CA GLN A 101 -1.44 3.67 18.99
C GLN A 101 -0.96 3.07 17.68
N TRP A 102 -1.09 1.75 17.51
CA TRP A 102 -0.87 1.11 16.24
C TRP A 102 -1.99 1.41 15.24
N GLY A 103 -1.58 1.68 14.00
CA GLY A 103 -2.50 1.91 12.88
C GLY A 103 -1.78 2.00 11.56
N SER A 104 -2.54 1.96 10.46
CA SER A 104 -2.01 2.04 9.11
C SER A 104 -1.19 3.29 8.90
N GLY A 105 0.08 3.14 8.55
CA GLY A 105 0.95 4.24 8.14
C GLY A 105 0.44 4.89 6.86
N GLY A 106 0.67 6.19 6.72
CA GLY A 106 0.31 6.93 5.54
C GLY A 106 0.17 8.43 5.75
N GLY A 107 0.26 9.14 4.66
CA GLY A 107 0.28 10.60 4.65
C GLY A 107 0.86 11.14 3.36
N VAL A 108 1.55 12.27 3.47
CA VAL A 108 2.16 12.99 2.35
C VAL A 108 3.66 13.08 2.57
N SER A 109 4.43 12.64 1.59
CA SER A 109 5.91 12.69 1.62
C SER A 109 6.40 14.12 1.76
N THR A 110 7.51 14.29 2.45
CA THR A 110 8.25 15.55 2.54
C THR A 110 9.43 15.62 1.55
N ILE A 111 9.74 14.50 0.90
CA ILE A 111 10.93 14.33 0.05
C ILE A 111 10.54 14.21 -1.43
N TYR A 112 9.55 13.38 -1.75
CA TYR A 112 9.20 13.04 -3.13
C TYR A 112 8.05 13.87 -3.65
N SER A 113 8.25 14.48 -4.83
CA SER A 113 7.15 15.10 -5.57
C SER A 113 6.12 14.05 -6.00
N GLN A 114 4.85 14.47 -6.11
CA GLN A 114 3.79 13.61 -6.60
C GLN A 114 4.09 13.14 -8.03
N PRO A 115 4.18 11.82 -8.27
CA PRO A 115 4.41 11.30 -9.60
C PRO A 115 3.21 11.57 -10.53
N ASP A 116 3.46 11.74 -11.82
CA ASP A 116 2.41 11.97 -12.82
C ASP A 116 1.35 10.87 -12.82
N TRP A 117 1.76 9.63 -12.61
CA TRP A 117 0.83 8.50 -12.59
C TRP A 117 -0.11 8.51 -11.37
N GLN A 118 0.23 9.22 -10.29
CA GLN A 118 -0.65 9.39 -9.14
C GLN A 118 -1.74 10.44 -9.38
N GLN A 119 -1.56 11.32 -10.35
CA GLN A 119 -2.52 12.37 -10.65
C GLN A 119 -3.80 11.84 -11.32
N GLY A 120 -4.90 12.59 -11.17
CA GLY A 120 -6.16 12.33 -11.88
C GLY A 120 -7.00 11.17 -11.35
N VAL A 121 -6.63 10.55 -10.24
CA VAL A 121 -7.48 9.60 -9.50
C VAL A 121 -8.41 10.35 -8.57
N GLN A 122 -9.65 9.87 -8.44
CA GLN A 122 -10.60 10.44 -7.49
C GLN A 122 -10.05 10.34 -6.07
N GLY A 123 -10.07 11.44 -5.34
CA GLY A 123 -9.60 11.54 -3.96
C GLY A 123 -8.15 11.99 -3.80
N ILE A 124 -7.32 11.88 -4.85
CA ILE A 124 -5.89 12.28 -4.77
C ILE A 124 -5.70 13.78 -4.60
N GLN A 125 -6.62 14.59 -5.09
CA GLN A 125 -6.64 16.03 -4.83
C GLN A 125 -7.65 16.33 -3.73
N ASN A 126 -7.16 16.53 -2.53
CA ASN A 126 -7.94 16.79 -1.35
C ASN A 126 -7.30 17.89 -0.48
N GLN A 127 -7.88 18.21 0.66
CA GLN A 127 -7.40 19.30 1.55
C GLN A 127 -6.00 19.06 2.15
N TYR A 128 -5.46 17.84 2.07
CA TYR A 128 -4.17 17.47 2.60
C TYR A 128 -3.07 17.45 1.54
N SER A 129 -3.44 17.46 0.26
CA SER A 129 -2.51 17.36 -0.87
C SER A 129 -1.64 18.61 -0.96
N THR A 130 -0.34 18.40 -1.09
CA THR A 130 0.67 19.46 -1.20
C THR A 130 1.43 19.45 -2.53
N GLY A 131 1.05 18.57 -3.46
CA GLY A 131 1.81 18.30 -4.68
C GLY A 131 2.97 17.33 -4.47
N MET A 132 3.03 16.71 -3.29
CA MET A 132 4.01 15.67 -2.96
C MET A 132 3.37 14.28 -3.05
N ARG A 133 4.20 13.24 -3.11
CA ARG A 133 3.81 11.83 -3.12
C ARG A 133 2.90 11.50 -1.94
N GLU A 134 1.78 10.87 -2.19
CA GLU A 134 0.82 10.42 -1.17
C GLU A 134 0.91 8.90 -0.98
N VAL A 135 0.88 8.45 0.27
CA VAL A 135 1.07 7.06 0.72
C VAL A 135 -0.09 6.67 1.63
N PRO A 136 -0.56 5.41 1.60
CA PRO A 136 -0.14 4.27 0.79
C PRO A 136 -0.75 4.28 -0.63
N ASP A 137 -0.29 3.39 -1.52
CA ASP A 137 -0.93 3.19 -2.83
C ASP A 137 -2.14 2.28 -2.74
N VAL A 138 -2.02 1.23 -1.94
CA VAL A 138 -3.04 0.20 -1.71
C VAL A 138 -3.00 -0.27 -0.27
N SER A 139 -3.98 -1.06 0.14
CA SER A 139 -4.01 -1.67 1.49
C SER A 139 -4.43 -3.14 1.42
N ALA A 140 -4.16 -3.86 2.51
CA ALA A 140 -4.73 -5.19 2.74
C ALA A 140 -4.95 -5.42 4.24
N VAL A 141 -5.63 -6.53 4.58
CA VAL A 141 -5.86 -6.89 5.98
C VAL A 141 -4.54 -6.99 6.76
N SER A 142 -4.49 -6.32 7.89
CA SER A 142 -3.28 -6.15 8.72
C SER A 142 -3.51 -6.42 10.21
N ASN A 143 -4.69 -6.87 10.59
CA ASN A 143 -5.02 -7.08 12.01
C ASN A 143 -5.67 -8.44 12.22
N LEU A 144 -5.29 -9.13 13.31
CA LEU A 144 -5.82 -10.42 13.72
C LEU A 144 -5.71 -11.53 12.66
N LEU A 145 -4.65 -11.50 11.85
CA LEU A 145 -4.38 -12.58 10.90
C LEU A 145 -3.89 -13.81 11.65
N ALA A 146 -4.62 -14.92 11.54
CA ALA A 146 -4.20 -16.18 12.14
C ALA A 146 -2.94 -16.71 11.46
N GLY A 147 -1.91 -16.97 12.23
CA GLY A 147 -0.64 -17.55 11.79
C GLY A 147 -0.23 -18.74 12.63
N TYR A 148 0.36 -19.76 11.97
CA TYR A 148 0.94 -20.90 12.67
C TYR A 148 2.45 -20.84 12.58
N PHE A 149 3.11 -20.70 13.73
CA PHE A 149 4.56 -20.53 13.81
C PHE A 149 5.13 -21.30 15.01
N ASN A 150 6.24 -21.98 14.83
CA ASN A 150 6.91 -22.79 15.86
C ASN A 150 5.99 -23.75 16.61
N GLY A 151 5.06 -24.40 15.89
CA GLY A 151 4.13 -25.36 16.49
C GLY A 151 2.94 -24.77 17.22
N GLN A 152 2.72 -23.45 17.14
CA GLN A 152 1.65 -22.76 17.84
C GLN A 152 0.87 -21.80 16.90
N TRP A 153 -0.42 -21.66 17.18
CA TRP A 153 -1.24 -20.63 16.58
C TRP A 153 -1.03 -19.29 17.28
N GLY A 154 -0.94 -18.22 16.51
CA GLY A 154 -0.86 -16.85 16.99
C GLY A 154 -1.53 -15.88 16.02
N TYR A 155 -1.43 -14.61 16.31
CA TYR A 155 -1.94 -13.56 15.43
C TYR A 155 -0.80 -12.70 14.89
N LEU A 156 -0.92 -12.34 13.62
CA LEU A 156 -0.03 -11.41 12.94
C LEU A 156 -0.74 -10.06 12.80
N TYR A 157 0.05 -9.01 12.89
CA TYR A 157 -0.41 -7.61 12.83
C TYR A 157 0.54 -6.80 11.96
N GLY A 158 0.09 -5.59 11.60
CA GLY A 158 0.90 -4.59 10.94
C GLY A 158 0.74 -4.57 9.41
N THR A 159 1.13 -3.45 8.83
CA THR A 159 1.29 -3.32 7.38
C THR A 159 2.33 -4.29 6.85
N SER A 160 3.21 -4.77 7.73
CA SER A 160 4.14 -5.89 7.50
C SER A 160 3.45 -7.20 7.10
N ALA A 161 2.20 -7.44 7.55
CA ALA A 161 1.41 -8.60 7.15
C ALA A 161 0.60 -8.31 5.86
N ALA A 162 0.14 -7.09 5.67
CA ALA A 162 -0.60 -6.66 4.47
C ALA A 162 0.25 -6.70 3.20
N THR A 163 1.52 -6.31 3.30
CA THR A 163 2.44 -6.20 2.17
C THR A 163 2.67 -7.53 1.43
N PRO A 164 3.00 -8.64 2.09
CA PRO A 164 3.16 -9.93 1.40
C PRO A 164 1.85 -10.49 0.84
N ILE A 165 0.69 -10.08 1.35
CA ILE A 165 -0.61 -10.43 0.76
C ILE A 165 -0.72 -9.83 -0.66
N TRP A 166 -0.44 -8.54 -0.82
CA TRP A 166 -0.43 -7.91 -2.14
C TRP A 166 0.65 -8.51 -3.05
N ALA A 167 1.88 -8.65 -2.56
CA ALA A 167 2.99 -9.17 -3.35
C ALA A 167 2.71 -10.58 -3.87
N SER A 168 2.19 -11.48 -3.02
CA SER A 168 1.86 -12.85 -3.42
C SER A 168 0.66 -12.91 -4.35
N ALA A 169 -0.40 -12.14 -4.08
CA ALA A 169 -1.57 -12.09 -4.94
C ALA A 169 -1.22 -11.53 -6.33
N TYR A 170 -0.39 -10.49 -6.40
CA TYR A 170 0.04 -9.92 -7.67
C TYR A 170 1.00 -10.84 -8.43
N ALA A 171 1.78 -11.66 -7.74
CA ALA A 171 2.58 -12.72 -8.37
C ALA A 171 1.69 -13.75 -9.09
N LEU A 172 0.60 -14.20 -8.45
CA LEU A 172 -0.38 -15.09 -9.06
C LEU A 172 -1.11 -14.44 -10.25
N VAL A 173 -1.42 -13.15 -10.16
CA VAL A 173 -1.98 -12.39 -11.29
C VAL A 173 -1.02 -12.42 -12.47
N ASN A 174 0.26 -12.11 -12.25
CA ASN A 174 1.26 -12.13 -13.31
C ASN A 174 1.47 -13.53 -13.90
N GLU A 175 1.46 -14.60 -13.08
CA GLU A 175 1.49 -15.99 -13.57
C GLU A 175 0.33 -16.25 -14.54
N GLY A 176 -0.89 -15.87 -14.16
CA GLY A 176 -2.08 -16.02 -15.00
C GLY A 176 -2.00 -15.18 -16.29
N LEU A 177 -1.46 -13.95 -16.23
CA LEU A 177 -1.27 -13.09 -17.39
C LEU A 177 -0.25 -13.69 -18.35
N VAL A 178 0.93 -14.11 -17.87
CA VAL A 178 1.97 -14.73 -18.67
C VAL A 178 1.48 -16.00 -19.34
N SER A 179 0.77 -16.86 -18.60
CA SER A 179 0.19 -18.09 -19.16
C SER A 179 -0.78 -17.84 -20.31
N LYS A 180 -1.53 -16.73 -20.26
CA LYS A 180 -2.58 -16.41 -21.24
C LYS A 180 -2.12 -15.50 -22.35
N THR A 181 -1.25 -14.57 -22.07
CA THR A 181 -0.87 -13.46 -22.98
C THR A 181 0.61 -13.46 -23.35
N HIS A 182 1.44 -14.23 -22.65
CA HIS A 182 2.91 -14.23 -22.73
C HIS A 182 3.55 -12.90 -22.27
N TYR A 183 2.79 -12.00 -21.65
CA TYR A 183 3.29 -10.72 -21.16
C TYR A 183 3.23 -10.67 -19.62
N TYR A 184 4.23 -10.05 -19.06
CA TYR A 184 4.38 -9.69 -17.68
C TYR A 184 4.15 -8.18 -17.51
N VAL A 185 3.61 -7.74 -16.40
CA VAL A 185 3.37 -6.33 -16.12
C VAL A 185 3.97 -5.90 -14.79
N SER A 186 4.54 -4.69 -14.74
CA SER A 186 5.19 -4.14 -13.56
C SER A 186 5.00 -2.63 -13.43
N GLY A 187 5.19 -2.14 -12.22
CA GLY A 187 5.23 -0.74 -11.86
C GLY A 187 3.97 -0.19 -11.15
N PRO A 188 4.16 0.78 -10.27
CA PRO A 188 3.07 1.41 -9.50
C PRO A 188 2.02 2.10 -10.38
N SER A 189 2.42 2.67 -11.50
CA SER A 189 1.54 3.37 -12.44
C SER A 189 0.34 2.53 -12.92
N LEU A 190 0.49 1.21 -13.00
CA LEU A 190 -0.58 0.31 -13.41
C LEU A 190 -1.73 0.26 -12.42
N PHE A 191 -1.47 0.42 -11.13
CA PHE A 191 -2.50 0.45 -10.10
C PHE A 191 -3.38 1.68 -10.26
N TYR A 192 -2.79 2.83 -10.49
CA TYR A 192 -3.51 4.08 -10.75
C TYR A 192 -4.21 4.08 -12.11
N TRP A 193 -3.60 3.46 -13.13
CA TRP A 193 -4.26 3.23 -14.41
C TRP A 193 -5.50 2.36 -14.26
N MET A 194 -5.44 1.28 -13.46
CA MET A 194 -6.62 0.44 -13.19
C MET A 194 -7.72 1.23 -12.51
N ALA A 195 -7.40 2.06 -11.52
CA ALA A 195 -8.38 2.88 -10.82
C ALA A 195 -9.06 3.89 -11.76
N GLN A 196 -8.29 4.51 -12.66
CA GLN A 196 -8.80 5.54 -13.59
C GLN A 196 -9.55 4.97 -14.79
N LYS A 197 -9.01 3.93 -15.41
CA LYS A 197 -9.46 3.44 -16.72
C LYS A 197 -10.26 2.16 -16.65
N GLN A 198 -10.20 1.42 -15.57
CA GLN A 198 -10.81 0.11 -15.41
C GLN A 198 -11.68 -0.01 -14.15
N ALA A 199 -12.22 1.09 -13.67
CA ALA A 199 -13.08 1.12 -12.48
C ALA A 199 -14.28 0.13 -12.59
N SER A 200 -14.80 -0.11 -13.79
CA SER A 200 -15.87 -1.09 -14.04
C SER A 200 -15.48 -2.54 -13.78
N GLN A 201 -14.17 -2.85 -13.75
CA GLN A 201 -13.67 -4.18 -13.36
C GLN A 201 -13.55 -4.33 -11.83
N HIS A 202 -13.77 -3.24 -11.09
CA HIS A 202 -13.65 -3.20 -9.62
C HIS A 202 -12.33 -3.82 -9.11
N PRO A 203 -11.15 -3.30 -9.54
CA PRO A 203 -9.87 -3.89 -9.14
C PRO A 203 -9.59 -3.75 -7.65
N PHE A 204 -10.21 -2.78 -7.00
CA PHE A 204 -10.06 -2.50 -5.59
C PHE A 204 -11.41 -2.44 -4.87
N TYR A 205 -11.42 -2.81 -3.60
CA TYR A 205 -12.49 -2.49 -2.67
C TYR A 205 -12.11 -1.21 -1.94
N ASP A 206 -12.85 -0.15 -2.20
CA ASP A 206 -12.68 1.16 -1.58
C ASP A 206 -13.02 1.10 -0.07
N VAL A 207 -12.10 1.57 0.78
CA VAL A 207 -12.24 1.57 2.25
C VAL A 207 -12.59 2.98 2.69
N GLN A 208 -13.83 3.20 3.11
CA GLN A 208 -14.39 4.52 3.37
C GLN A 208 -14.61 4.82 4.86
N GLN A 209 -14.11 3.99 5.76
CA GLN A 209 -14.34 4.13 7.21
C GLN A 209 -13.04 3.99 7.99
N GLY A 210 -12.88 4.85 8.99
CA GLY A 210 -11.73 4.89 9.87
C GLY A 210 -10.81 6.06 9.58
N ASN A 211 -9.68 6.08 10.27
CA ASN A 211 -8.61 7.07 10.11
C ASN A 211 -7.30 6.49 10.67
N ASN A 212 -6.18 7.15 10.38
CA ASN A 212 -4.88 6.80 10.95
C ASN A 212 -4.38 7.85 11.97
N PHE A 213 -5.29 8.34 12.79
CA PHE A 213 -5.10 9.39 13.81
C PHE A 213 -5.01 10.82 13.26
N TYR A 214 -4.95 10.99 11.94
CA TYR A 214 -4.97 12.30 11.31
C TYR A 214 -5.76 12.31 9.99
N TYR A 215 -5.42 11.45 9.05
CA TYR A 215 -6.09 11.36 7.76
C TYR A 215 -7.32 10.47 7.87
N PRO A 216 -8.49 10.91 7.41
CA PRO A 216 -9.68 10.06 7.35
C PRO A 216 -9.71 9.21 6.08
N ALA A 217 -10.35 8.05 6.15
CA ALA A 217 -10.77 7.32 4.96
C ALA A 217 -11.91 8.07 4.25
N THR A 218 -11.83 8.15 2.93
CA THR A 218 -12.79 8.86 2.08
C THR A 218 -13.08 8.08 0.79
N PRO A 219 -14.19 8.37 0.08
CA PRO A 219 -14.44 7.72 -1.21
C PRO A 219 -13.33 7.99 -2.24
N GLY A 220 -12.84 6.95 -2.87
CA GLY A 220 -11.71 6.98 -3.79
C GLY A 220 -10.37 6.85 -3.07
N TYR A 221 -9.33 7.47 -3.62
CA TYR A 221 -8.01 7.46 -2.97
C TYR A 221 -8.01 8.29 -1.69
N ASP A 222 -7.31 7.81 -0.66
CA ASP A 222 -6.99 8.56 0.55
C ASP A 222 -5.63 8.14 1.15
N CYS A 223 -5.09 9.00 2.03
CA CYS A 223 -3.77 8.79 2.66
C CYS A 223 -3.77 7.76 3.79
N VAL A 224 -4.76 6.87 3.89
CA VAL A 224 -4.82 5.83 4.93
C VAL A 224 -5.01 4.44 4.38
N SER A 225 -5.70 4.31 3.23
CA SER A 225 -5.97 3.03 2.56
C SER A 225 -5.58 3.00 1.08
N GLY A 226 -5.11 4.14 0.54
CA GLY A 226 -4.76 4.27 -0.86
C GLY A 226 -5.97 4.05 -1.78
N LEU A 227 -5.77 3.29 -2.84
CA LEU A 227 -6.84 2.88 -3.77
C LEU A 227 -7.77 1.81 -3.18
N GLY A 228 -7.43 1.28 -1.99
CA GLY A 228 -8.21 0.25 -1.30
C GLY A 228 -7.56 -1.13 -1.32
N THR A 229 -8.37 -2.15 -0.99
CA THR A 229 -7.90 -3.53 -0.80
C THR A 229 -8.16 -4.42 -2.03
N PRO A 230 -7.44 -5.55 -2.18
CA PRO A 230 -7.41 -6.28 -3.45
C PRO A 230 -8.73 -6.97 -3.81
N ASN A 231 -9.23 -6.72 -5.01
CA ASN A 231 -10.11 -7.62 -5.72
C ASN A 231 -9.31 -8.29 -6.87
N ILE A 232 -8.70 -9.42 -6.58
CA ILE A 232 -7.72 -10.06 -7.47
C ILE A 232 -8.31 -10.43 -8.84
N VAL A 233 -9.58 -10.81 -8.90
CA VAL A 233 -10.28 -11.06 -10.17
C VAL A 233 -10.40 -9.76 -10.97
N GLY A 234 -10.78 -8.67 -10.32
CA GLY A 234 -10.84 -7.35 -10.95
C GLY A 234 -9.50 -6.87 -11.46
N VAL A 235 -8.44 -7.03 -10.65
CA VAL A 235 -7.05 -6.72 -11.04
C VAL A 235 -6.62 -7.52 -12.28
N TYR A 236 -6.85 -8.84 -12.27
CA TYR A 236 -6.51 -9.71 -13.40
C TYR A 236 -7.23 -9.30 -14.69
N ASN A 237 -8.55 -9.03 -14.61
CA ASN A 237 -9.34 -8.61 -15.75
C ASN A 237 -8.89 -7.25 -16.30
N ALA A 238 -8.63 -6.29 -15.43
CA ALA A 238 -8.13 -4.97 -15.81
C ALA A 238 -6.79 -5.05 -16.53
N LEU A 239 -5.82 -5.79 -15.99
CA LEU A 239 -4.50 -5.96 -16.59
C LEU A 239 -4.54 -6.80 -17.89
N THR A 240 -5.45 -7.77 -17.99
CA THR A 240 -5.69 -8.46 -19.27
C THR A 240 -6.15 -7.48 -20.36
N THR A 241 -7.00 -6.50 -19.98
CA THR A 241 -7.44 -5.45 -20.90
C THR A 241 -6.31 -4.50 -21.27
N TYR A 242 -5.46 -4.14 -20.30
CA TYR A 242 -4.26 -3.32 -20.54
C TYR A 242 -3.35 -3.94 -21.60
N ILE A 243 -2.97 -5.21 -21.41
CA ILE A 243 -2.09 -5.92 -22.36
C ILE A 243 -2.69 -5.93 -23.76
N LYS A 244 -3.99 -6.28 -23.89
CA LYS A 244 -4.67 -6.31 -25.21
C LYS A 244 -4.74 -4.95 -25.90
N SER A 245 -4.68 -3.86 -25.16
CA SER A 245 -4.68 -2.50 -25.75
C SER A 245 -3.28 -2.02 -26.14
N ALA A 246 -2.23 -2.65 -25.61
CA ALA A 246 -0.84 -2.31 -25.85
C ALA A 246 -0.16 -3.21 -26.90
N THR A 247 -0.80 -4.31 -27.28
CA THR A 247 -0.38 -5.26 -28.34
C THR A 247 -1.26 -5.16 -29.57
#